data_150788acea186def2dc473b331855386
#
_entry.id   150788acea186def2dc473b331855386
#
_cell.length_a   1.000
_cell.length_b   1.000
_cell.length_c   1.000
_cell.angle_alpha   90.00
_cell.angle_beta   90.00
_cell.angle_gamma   90.00
#
_symmetry.space_group_name_H-M   'P 1'
#
loop_
_entity.id
_entity.type
_entity.pdbx_description
1 polymer ?
#
loop_
_entity_poly.entity_id
_entity_poly.type
_entity_poly.pdbx_seq_one_letter_code
_entity_poly.pdbx_strand_id
1 'polypeptide(L)'
;ILDACISHIYHQRMLEVRNLDTAQQIEKYINDNIAWDLSIEHLCAHFSVSRAELYQIFHTSFNSSVADYIRSKRISMAEQMIRTTAMQISEIASNVGFYDYNYFSKVFHRKFGCSPREYRKKLESGSEAADKK
;
A
#
# COMPACT_ATOMS: atom_id res chain seq x y z
N ILE A 1 11.43 -29.54 -32.34
CA ILE A 1 10.72 -28.26 -32.52
C ILE A 1 9.59 -28.16 -31.53
N LEU A 2 8.78 -29.21 -31.36
CA LEU A 2 7.69 -29.23 -30.37
C LEU A 2 8.22 -29.16 -28.93
N ASP A 3 9.31 -29.83 -28.60
CA ASP A 3 9.92 -29.83 -27.28
C ASP A 3 10.44 -28.46 -26.89
N ALA A 4 11.02 -27.72 -27.85
CA ALA A 4 11.51 -26.36 -27.60
C ALA A 4 10.37 -25.39 -27.26
N CYS A 5 9.23 -25.51 -27.98
CA CYS A 5 8.04 -24.69 -27.70
C CYS A 5 7.43 -25.00 -26.34
N ILE A 6 7.32 -26.27 -25.97
CA ILE A 6 6.80 -26.72 -24.68
C ILE A 6 7.71 -26.22 -23.55
N SER A 7 9.02 -26.34 -23.69
CA SER A 7 10.00 -25.84 -22.71
C SER A 7 9.87 -24.33 -22.51
N HIS A 8 9.68 -23.57 -23.61
CA HIS A 8 9.54 -22.12 -23.54
C HIS A 8 8.26 -21.73 -22.79
N ILE A 9 7.13 -22.37 -23.11
CA ILE A 9 5.85 -22.13 -22.44
C ILE A 9 5.93 -22.48 -20.95
N TYR A 10 6.54 -23.61 -20.65
CA TYR A 10 6.73 -24.05 -19.26
C TYR A 10 7.59 -23.05 -18.49
N HIS A 11 8.68 -22.58 -19.08
CA HIS A 11 9.57 -21.59 -18.47
C HIS A 11 8.84 -20.28 -18.19
N GLN A 12 8.01 -19.80 -19.14
CA GLN A 12 7.22 -18.58 -18.96
C GLN A 12 6.19 -18.74 -17.82
N ARG A 13 5.50 -19.88 -17.74
CA ARG A 13 4.55 -20.15 -16.67
C ARG A 13 5.23 -20.21 -15.30
N MET A 14 6.41 -20.79 -15.25
CA MET A 14 7.18 -20.82 -14.00
C MET A 14 7.61 -19.44 -13.55
N LEU A 15 7.97 -18.56 -14.49
CA LEU A 15 8.29 -17.15 -14.17
C LEU A 15 7.05 -16.39 -13.69
N GLU A 16 5.91 -16.60 -14.31
CA GLU A 16 4.65 -15.96 -13.88
C GLU A 16 4.25 -16.39 -12.47
N VAL A 17 4.32 -17.68 -12.17
CA VAL A 17 4.03 -18.22 -10.84
C VAL A 17 5.02 -17.67 -9.82
N ARG A 18 6.31 -17.60 -10.16
CA ARG A 18 7.34 -17.03 -9.31
C ARG A 18 7.08 -15.56 -9.02
N ASN A 19 6.68 -14.79 -10.04
CA ASN A 19 6.36 -13.36 -9.88
C ASN A 19 5.15 -13.14 -8.98
N LEU A 20 4.11 -13.98 -9.11
CA LEU A 20 2.93 -13.92 -8.24
C LEU A 20 3.29 -14.22 -6.79
N ASP A 21 4.11 -15.24 -6.56
CA ASP A 21 4.57 -15.56 -5.21
C ASP A 21 5.41 -14.44 -4.62
N THR A 22 6.30 -13.85 -5.41
CA THR A 22 7.10 -12.70 -5.00
C THR A 22 6.22 -11.50 -4.71
N ALA A 23 5.20 -11.25 -5.52
CA ALA A 23 4.25 -10.15 -5.30
C ALA A 23 3.52 -10.30 -3.96
N GLN A 24 3.08 -11.50 -3.62
CA GLN A 24 2.43 -11.78 -2.34
C GLN A 24 3.38 -11.54 -1.17
N GLN A 25 4.63 -11.94 -1.30
CA GLN A 25 5.66 -11.70 -0.29
C GLN A 25 5.94 -10.22 -0.11
N ILE A 26 6.00 -9.46 -1.21
CA ILE A 26 6.19 -8.01 -1.18
C ILE A 26 5.02 -7.33 -0.47
N GLU A 27 3.79 -7.71 -0.81
CA GLU A 27 2.59 -7.16 -0.19
C GLU A 27 2.60 -7.39 1.32
N LYS A 28 2.89 -8.59 1.75
CA LYS A 28 2.97 -8.92 3.18
C LYS A 28 4.07 -8.10 3.86
N TYR A 29 5.24 -8.00 3.23
CA TYR A 29 6.36 -7.24 3.78
C TYR A 29 6.00 -5.76 3.93
N ILE A 30 5.36 -5.18 2.94
CA ILE A 30 4.93 -3.77 2.99
C ILE A 30 3.92 -3.56 4.12
N ASN A 31 2.95 -4.45 4.26
CA ASN A 31 1.95 -4.35 5.32
C ASN A 31 2.57 -4.47 6.71
N ASP A 32 3.52 -5.37 6.88
CA ASP A 32 4.19 -5.61 8.17
C ASP A 32 5.17 -4.48 8.53
N ASN A 33 5.66 -3.73 7.54
CA ASN A 33 6.68 -2.70 7.74
C ASN A 33 6.24 -1.33 7.23
N ILE A 34 4.95 -1.03 7.31
CA ILE A 34 4.36 0.16 6.68
C ILE A 34 4.96 1.47 7.21
N ALA A 35 5.40 1.50 8.47
CA ALA A 35 5.99 2.68 9.10
C ALA A 35 7.46 2.89 8.77
N TRP A 36 8.10 1.90 8.17
CA TRP A 36 9.54 1.89 7.95
C TRP A 36 9.91 2.37 6.55
N ASP A 37 11.21 2.43 6.28
CA ASP A 37 11.71 2.79 4.95
C ASP A 37 11.35 1.70 3.94
N LEU A 38 10.54 2.06 2.97
CA LEU A 38 10.11 1.18 1.88
C LEU A 38 10.60 1.74 0.54
N SER A 39 11.84 2.24 0.51
CA SER A 39 12.45 2.75 -0.73
C SER A 39 12.63 1.62 -1.75
N ILE A 40 12.74 2.00 -3.01
CA ILE A 40 12.98 1.07 -4.11
C ILE A 40 14.28 0.30 -3.86
N GLU A 41 15.32 0.99 -3.41
CA GLU A 41 16.62 0.38 -3.08
C GLU A 41 16.49 -0.68 -2.00
N HIS A 42 15.74 -0.37 -0.95
CA HIS A 42 15.52 -1.30 0.16
C HIS A 42 14.75 -2.54 -0.30
N LEU A 43 13.68 -2.36 -1.05
CA LEU A 43 12.86 -3.47 -1.54
C LEU A 43 13.65 -4.35 -2.51
N CYS A 44 14.42 -3.75 -3.41
CA CYS A 44 15.27 -4.50 -4.34
C CYS A 44 16.30 -5.35 -3.58
N ALA A 45 16.94 -4.77 -2.57
CA ALA A 45 17.94 -5.49 -1.76
C ALA A 45 17.28 -6.62 -0.96
N HIS A 46 16.13 -6.35 -0.34
CA HIS A 46 15.45 -7.33 0.50
C HIS A 46 14.97 -8.55 -0.29
N PHE A 47 14.40 -8.31 -1.48
CA PHE A 47 13.84 -9.38 -2.30
C PHE A 47 14.80 -9.89 -3.38
N SER A 48 16.02 -9.36 -3.45
CA SER A 48 17.05 -9.75 -4.42
C SER A 48 16.53 -9.65 -5.86
N VAL A 49 15.88 -8.53 -6.17
CA VAL A 49 15.36 -8.24 -7.51
C VAL A 49 15.96 -6.93 -8.02
N SER A 50 16.03 -6.79 -9.34
CA SER A 50 16.43 -5.53 -9.97
C SER A 50 15.28 -4.52 -9.93
N ARG A 51 15.60 -3.26 -10.19
CA ARG A 51 14.58 -2.21 -10.30
C ARG A 51 13.57 -2.52 -11.39
N ALA A 52 14.05 -3.00 -12.54
CA ALA A 52 13.18 -3.36 -13.66
C ALA A 52 12.22 -4.49 -13.28
N GLU A 53 12.72 -5.51 -12.59
CA GLU A 53 11.88 -6.61 -12.10
C GLU A 53 10.85 -6.13 -11.09
N LEU A 54 11.25 -5.27 -10.17
CA LEU A 54 10.35 -4.71 -9.17
C LEU A 54 9.22 -3.91 -9.84
N TYR A 55 9.56 -3.03 -10.77
CA TYR A 55 8.56 -2.25 -11.51
C TYR A 55 7.60 -3.14 -12.27
N GLN A 56 8.11 -4.18 -12.91
CA GLN A 56 7.28 -5.13 -13.65
C GLN A 56 6.32 -5.88 -12.73
N ILE A 57 6.79 -6.32 -11.57
CA ILE A 57 5.95 -7.01 -10.57
C ILE A 57 4.81 -6.08 -10.12
N PHE A 58 5.12 -4.83 -9.79
CA PHE A 58 4.08 -3.88 -9.36
C PHE A 58 3.11 -3.56 -10.47
N HIS A 59 3.59 -3.38 -11.68
CA HIS A 59 2.72 -3.11 -12.83
C HIS A 59 1.79 -4.30 -13.13
N THR A 60 2.33 -5.50 -13.14
CA THR A 60 1.60 -6.71 -13.50
C THR A 60 0.64 -7.16 -12.39
N SER A 61 1.11 -7.18 -11.15
CA SER A 61 0.35 -7.73 -10.03
C SER A 61 -0.55 -6.72 -9.34
N PHE A 62 -0.16 -5.45 -9.29
CA PHE A 62 -0.90 -4.41 -8.56
C PHE A 62 -1.41 -3.28 -9.46
N ASN A 63 -1.06 -3.29 -10.73
CA ASN A 63 -1.43 -2.24 -11.70
C ASN A 63 -1.12 -0.84 -11.18
N SER A 64 0.06 -0.67 -10.58
CA SER A 64 0.43 0.56 -9.86
C SER A 64 1.95 0.74 -9.88
N SER A 65 2.40 1.97 -9.74
CA SER A 65 3.80 2.23 -9.42
C SER A 65 4.09 1.83 -7.97
N VAL A 66 5.36 1.63 -7.65
CA VAL A 66 5.79 1.29 -6.28
C VAL A 66 5.37 2.39 -5.30
N ALA A 67 5.65 3.65 -5.65
CA ALA A 67 5.34 4.79 -4.79
C ALA A 67 3.84 4.94 -4.55
N ASP A 68 3.04 4.83 -5.60
CA ASP A 68 1.58 4.96 -5.50
C ASP A 68 0.98 3.83 -4.66
N TYR A 69 1.49 2.61 -4.84
CA TYR A 69 1.02 1.45 -4.07
C TYR A 69 1.28 1.65 -2.57
N ILE A 70 2.49 2.02 -2.21
CA ILE A 70 2.87 2.22 -0.81
C ILE A 70 2.07 3.38 -0.20
N ARG A 71 1.95 4.50 -0.92
CA ARG A 71 1.17 5.65 -0.46
C ARG A 71 -0.29 5.27 -0.23
N SER A 72 -0.87 4.53 -1.16
CA SER A 72 -2.25 4.05 -1.05
C SER A 72 -2.45 3.14 0.15
N LYS A 73 -1.52 2.23 0.41
CA LYS A 73 -1.57 1.35 1.59
C LYS A 73 -1.46 2.14 2.89
N ARG A 74 -0.53 3.09 2.95
CA ARG A 74 -0.35 3.95 4.13
C ARG A 74 -1.61 4.75 4.43
N ILE A 75 -2.21 5.36 3.42
CA ILE A 75 -3.39 6.19 3.62
C ILE A 75 -4.63 5.35 3.99
N SER A 76 -4.75 4.15 3.46
CA SER A 76 -5.83 3.23 3.81
C SER A 76 -5.71 2.75 5.26
N MET A 77 -4.52 2.45 5.72
CA MET A 77 -4.28 2.07 7.11
C MET A 77 -4.55 3.24 8.06
N ALA A 78 -4.17 4.46 7.66
CA ALA A 78 -4.45 5.66 8.43
C ALA A 78 -5.96 5.87 8.58
N GLU A 79 -6.72 5.73 7.50
CA GLU A 79 -8.18 5.85 7.53
C GLU A 79 -8.79 4.84 8.49
N GLN A 80 -8.33 3.60 8.44
CA GLN A 80 -8.81 2.56 9.34
C GLN A 80 -8.54 2.92 10.80
N MET A 81 -7.35 3.42 11.11
CA MET A 81 -6.99 3.84 12.48
C MET A 81 -7.80 5.04 12.94
N ILE A 82 -8.10 5.98 12.05
CA ILE A 82 -8.97 7.13 12.37
C ILE A 82 -10.36 6.64 12.75
N ARG A 83 -10.85 5.63 12.05
CA ARG A 83 -12.20 5.08 12.24
C ARG A 83 -12.29 4.18 13.48
N THR A 84 -11.23 3.46 13.82
CA THR A 84 -11.26 2.41 14.85
C THR A 84 -10.57 2.77 16.14
N THR A 85 -9.86 3.90 16.24
CA THR A 85 -9.13 4.31 17.44
C THR A 85 -9.42 5.77 17.78
N ALA A 86 -9.12 6.14 19.03
CA ALA A 86 -9.15 7.52 19.48
C ALA A 86 -7.78 8.21 19.39
N MET A 87 -6.82 7.57 18.74
CA MET A 87 -5.45 8.06 18.61
C MET A 87 -5.43 9.41 17.88
N GLN A 88 -4.51 10.30 18.26
CA GLN A 88 -4.35 11.58 17.60
C GLN A 88 -3.97 11.38 16.13
N ILE A 89 -4.50 12.23 15.27
CA ILE A 89 -4.28 12.09 13.81
C ILE A 89 -2.81 12.24 13.47
N SER A 90 -2.07 13.12 14.16
CA SER A 90 -0.63 13.26 13.94
C SER A 90 0.14 11.99 14.29
N GLU A 91 -0.27 11.29 15.34
CA GLU A 91 0.32 10.01 15.71
C GLU A 91 -0.01 8.93 14.69
N ILE A 92 -1.24 8.91 14.20
CA ILE A 92 -1.66 7.97 13.15
C ILE A 92 -0.79 8.18 11.90
N ALA A 93 -0.62 9.42 11.46
CA ALA A 93 0.19 9.74 10.29
C ALA A 93 1.63 9.22 10.44
N SER A 94 2.22 9.43 11.60
CA SER A 94 3.56 8.94 11.91
C SER A 94 3.61 7.40 11.94
N ASN A 95 2.64 6.77 12.55
CA ASN A 95 2.58 5.30 12.69
C ASN A 95 2.42 4.58 11.35
N VAL A 96 1.83 5.24 10.34
CA VAL A 96 1.70 4.63 9.01
C VAL A 96 2.81 5.09 8.06
N GLY A 97 3.80 5.85 8.53
CA GLY A 97 4.98 6.18 7.76
C GLY A 97 4.98 7.54 7.06
N PHE A 98 4.08 8.44 7.41
CA PHE A 98 4.10 9.81 6.91
C PHE A 98 4.90 10.69 7.87
N TYR A 99 6.06 11.15 7.43
CA TYR A 99 6.93 12.01 8.25
C TYR A 99 6.50 13.47 8.23
N ASP A 100 5.75 13.89 7.22
CA ASP A 100 5.25 15.25 7.06
C ASP A 100 3.72 15.23 7.17
N TYR A 101 3.20 15.84 8.23
CA TYR A 101 1.76 15.90 8.49
C TYR A 101 1.02 16.65 7.38
N ASN A 102 1.61 17.75 6.87
CA ASN A 102 0.98 18.53 5.80
C ASN A 102 0.82 17.70 4.53
N TYR A 103 1.85 16.93 4.19
CA TYR A 103 1.78 16.01 3.05
C TYR A 103 0.71 14.93 3.27
N PHE A 104 0.69 14.34 4.46
CA PHE A 104 -0.34 13.36 4.84
C PHE A 104 -1.75 13.92 4.66
N SER A 105 -1.98 15.12 5.17
CA SER A 105 -3.27 15.79 5.08
C SER A 105 -3.70 16.02 3.63
N LYS A 106 -2.78 16.42 2.77
CA LYS A 106 -3.04 16.62 1.34
C LYS A 106 -3.40 15.31 0.64
N VAL A 107 -2.66 14.25 0.91
CA VAL A 107 -2.91 12.92 0.33
C VAL A 107 -4.28 12.41 0.79
N PHE A 108 -4.58 12.56 2.09
CA PHE A 108 -5.86 12.16 2.66
C PHE A 108 -7.03 12.92 2.03
N HIS A 109 -6.90 14.24 1.94
CA HIS A 109 -7.93 15.09 1.33
C HIS A 109 -8.17 14.70 -0.13
N ARG A 110 -7.12 14.41 -0.87
CA ARG A 110 -7.23 14.01 -2.29
C ARG A 110 -8.02 12.71 -2.43
N LYS A 111 -7.84 11.77 -1.50
CA LYS A 111 -8.51 10.46 -1.58
C LYS A 111 -9.92 10.49 -1.00
N PHE A 112 -10.14 11.18 0.11
CA PHE A 112 -11.40 11.12 0.86
C PHE A 112 -12.24 12.39 0.76
N GLY A 113 -11.76 13.44 0.11
CA GLY A 113 -12.49 14.67 -0.13
C GLY A 113 -12.56 15.64 1.03
N CYS A 114 -11.96 15.33 2.16
CA CYS A 114 -11.91 16.20 3.33
C CYS A 114 -10.65 15.93 4.14
N SER A 115 -10.35 16.82 5.11
CA SER A 115 -9.19 16.63 5.98
C SER A 115 -9.42 15.47 6.92
N PRO A 116 -8.34 14.89 7.49
CA PRO A 116 -8.50 13.81 8.48
C PRO A 116 -9.35 14.20 9.68
N ARG A 117 -9.23 15.44 10.17
CA ARG A 117 -10.03 15.94 11.29
C ARG A 117 -11.52 16.04 10.94
N GLU A 118 -11.82 16.59 9.76
CA GLU A 118 -13.19 16.67 9.26
C GLU A 118 -13.79 15.29 9.06
N TYR A 119 -13.00 14.36 8.56
CA TYR A 119 -13.41 12.96 8.37
C TYR A 119 -13.83 12.34 9.69
N ARG A 120 -13.01 12.50 10.72
CA ARG A 120 -13.31 11.96 12.07
C ARG A 120 -14.55 12.61 12.65
N LYS A 121 -14.71 13.92 12.51
CA LYS A 121 -15.91 14.63 12.97
C LYS A 121 -17.18 14.12 12.29
N LYS A 122 -17.12 13.88 10.99
CA LYS A 122 -18.27 13.34 10.24
C LYS A 122 -18.65 11.95 10.73
N LEU A 123 -17.68 11.10 11.08
CA LEU A 123 -17.95 9.78 11.65
C LEU A 123 -18.65 9.90 13.01
N GLU A 124 -18.17 10.79 13.87
CA GLU A 124 -18.76 11.03 15.20
C GLU A 124 -20.18 11.58 15.06
N SER A 125 -20.40 12.56 14.18
CA SER A 125 -21.71 13.13 13.92
C SER A 125 -22.69 12.10 13.34
N GLY A 126 -22.21 11.24 12.46
CA GLY A 126 -23.02 10.15 11.90
C GLY A 126 -23.44 9.15 12.97
N SER A 127 -22.55 8.83 13.89
CA SER A 127 -22.84 7.94 15.00
C SER A 127 -23.88 8.56 15.94
N GLU A 128 -23.74 9.84 16.27
CA GLU A 128 -24.70 10.55 17.12
C GLU A 128 -26.09 10.64 16.45
N ALA A 129 -26.12 10.89 15.15
CA ALA A 129 -27.38 10.95 14.40
C ALA A 129 -28.07 9.59 14.35
N ALA A 130 -27.32 8.49 14.32
CA ALA A 130 -27.87 7.14 14.36
C ALA A 130 -28.47 6.83 15.74
N ASP A 131 -27.84 7.29 16.81
CA ASP A 131 -28.29 7.04 18.20
C ASP A 131 -29.54 7.85 18.52
N LYS A 132 -29.81 8.95 17.82
CA LYS A 132 -30.99 9.80 18.05
C LYS A 132 -32.25 9.31 17.34
N LYS A 133 -32.13 8.31 16.52
CA LYS A 133 -33.27 7.66 15.86
C LYS A 133 -33.68 6.38 16.57
#